data_d0ab7b70890e1d9345dc1055cb8fde78
#
_entry.id   d0ab7b70890e1d9345dc1055cb8fde78
#
_cell.length_a   1.000
_cell.length_b   1.000
_cell.length_c   1.000
_cell.angle_alpha   90.00
_cell.angle_beta   90.00
_cell.angle_gamma   90.00
#
_symmetry.space_group_name_H-M   'P 1'
#
loop_
_entity.id
_entity.type
_entity.pdbx_description
1 polymer ?
#
loop_
_entity_poly.entity_id
_entity_poly.type
_entity_poly.pdbx_seq_one_letter_code
_entity_poly.pdbx_strand_id
1 'polypeptide(L)'
;MKAREGASPPLLDKERGIKGVRLVNNLNSFRLIQTCPDSKARVGELLTPHGEVPTPVFLPVASLGAIKTLTPEEVKDVGIAMVLANTYHLYLRPGINVIEKMGGLHRFMAWDRAILTDSGGYQVFSLARLRQVSDEGVIFRSHIDGSQHHITPELIIQFQETLGADIIMALDECPAHDDSLEKVNRAMERTHRWAERCRKAQKRRDQALYAIVQGGIFPQLRRQSAEYLTSLDFPGYAIGGLSLGEPKRVTLAMIEETVALLPEDKPRYLMGVGSPEDIIEAVARGCDMFDSALPTRVARNGALFTWQGRYNIRNAAYSQMEQPIVSGCDCYTCRNFSVGYLHHLFGCEELLAYRLATIHNLSFISSLMAKLRGAIGSGTFPHFKDNLLANYQPTDEETRLSQKQRWLKSRFKPVVD
;
A
#
# COMPACT_ATOMS: atom_id res chain seq x y z
N MET A 1 -35.03 38.04 -26.27
CA MET A 1 -34.41 37.01 -25.38
C MET A 1 -32.92 37.27 -25.39
N LYS A 2 -32.39 37.82 -24.30
CA LYS A 2 -30.95 38.20 -24.16
C LYS A 2 -30.18 37.02 -23.56
N ALA A 3 -29.10 36.60 -24.24
CA ALA A 3 -28.14 35.63 -23.76
C ALA A 3 -27.41 36.18 -22.54
N ARG A 4 -27.28 35.37 -21.48
CA ARG A 4 -26.45 35.67 -20.32
C ARG A 4 -25.04 35.15 -20.56
N GLU A 5 -24.08 36.04 -20.61
CA GLU A 5 -22.67 35.76 -20.57
C GLU A 5 -22.29 35.19 -19.18
N GLY A 6 -21.64 34.06 -19.16
CA GLY A 6 -21.13 33.43 -17.95
C GLY A 6 -19.78 34.03 -17.56
N ALA A 7 -19.71 34.59 -16.37
CA ALA A 7 -18.49 35.09 -15.77
C ALA A 7 -17.60 33.94 -15.28
N SER A 8 -16.31 33.96 -15.66
CA SER A 8 -15.25 33.13 -15.12
C SER A 8 -14.93 33.53 -13.67
N PRO A 9 -14.63 32.60 -12.75
CA PRO A 9 -14.23 32.95 -11.39
C PRO A 9 -12.83 33.57 -11.39
N PRO A 10 -12.56 34.51 -10.45
CA PRO A 10 -11.31 35.27 -10.41
C PRO A 10 -10.14 34.43 -9.89
N LEU A 11 -9.01 34.56 -10.55
CA LEU A 11 -7.69 34.14 -10.07
C LEU A 11 -7.35 34.89 -8.77
N LEU A 12 -7.12 34.17 -7.70
CA LEU A 12 -6.63 34.71 -6.44
C LEU A 12 -5.10 34.82 -6.47
N ASP A 13 -4.60 35.95 -6.95
CA ASP A 13 -3.27 36.44 -6.57
C ASP A 13 -3.35 37.02 -5.16
N LYS A 14 -2.65 36.42 -4.22
CA LYS A 14 -2.22 37.08 -2.99
C LYS A 14 -0.84 36.60 -2.59
N GLU A 15 0.16 37.29 -3.11
CA GLU A 15 1.44 37.41 -2.43
C GLU A 15 1.25 38.01 -1.05
N ARG A 16 1.53 37.21 -0.01
CA ARG A 16 1.90 37.75 1.31
C ARG A 16 3.25 37.15 1.66
N GLY A 17 4.26 38.04 1.56
CA GLY A 17 5.61 37.77 2.00
C GLY A 17 5.67 37.35 3.47
N ILE A 18 6.16 36.18 3.73
CA ILE A 18 6.66 35.74 5.04
C ILE A 18 8.17 35.70 4.90
N LYS A 19 8.84 36.54 5.72
CA LYS A 19 10.29 36.62 5.79
C LYS A 19 10.92 35.28 6.20
N GLY A 20 11.82 34.80 5.38
CA GLY A 20 13.04 34.13 5.80
C GLY A 20 12.91 32.78 6.52
N VAL A 21 12.42 31.74 5.85
CA VAL A 21 12.90 30.38 6.08
C VAL A 21 13.55 29.94 4.78
N ARG A 22 14.85 29.61 4.80
CA ARG A 22 15.51 28.89 3.71
C ARG A 22 14.75 27.58 3.53
N LEU A 23 13.87 27.52 2.54
CA LEU A 23 13.39 26.27 1.97
C LEU A 23 14.60 25.60 1.30
N VAL A 24 15.36 24.88 2.09
CA VAL A 24 16.28 23.88 1.58
C VAL A 24 15.39 22.87 0.83
N ASN A 25 15.73 22.59 -0.44
CA ASN A 25 15.06 21.63 -1.32
C ASN A 25 15.10 20.20 -0.75
N ASN A 26 14.25 19.90 0.23
CA ASN A 26 14.09 18.56 0.83
C ASN A 26 12.72 17.95 0.49
N LEU A 27 12.15 18.28 -0.66
CA LEU A 27 11.02 17.52 -1.20
C LEU A 27 11.46 16.08 -1.44
N ASN A 28 10.59 15.12 -1.08
CA ASN A 28 10.83 13.67 -1.18
C ASN A 28 11.88 13.12 -0.20
N SER A 29 12.00 13.73 0.97
CA SER A 29 12.87 13.24 2.06
C SER A 29 12.06 12.61 3.19
N PHE A 30 12.75 11.83 4.00
CA PHE A 30 12.23 11.26 5.22
C PHE A 30 12.89 11.94 6.42
N ARG A 31 12.09 12.38 7.37
CA ARG A 31 12.54 12.94 8.64
C ARG A 31 12.22 11.97 9.76
N LEU A 32 13.24 11.33 10.34
CA LEU A 32 13.09 10.55 11.56
C LEU A 32 12.86 11.51 12.73
N ILE A 33 11.77 11.31 13.49
CA ILE A 33 11.39 12.16 14.62
C ILE A 33 11.79 11.49 15.92
N GLN A 34 11.45 10.22 16.10
CA GLN A 34 11.68 9.50 17.34
C GLN A 34 11.80 7.98 17.10
N THR A 35 12.65 7.34 17.90
CA THR A 35 12.78 5.87 17.97
C THR A 35 12.30 5.37 19.32
N CYS A 36 11.74 4.17 19.37
CA CYS A 36 11.39 3.50 20.61
C CYS A 36 12.67 2.90 21.25
N PRO A 37 12.96 3.15 22.54
CA PRO A 37 14.16 2.62 23.19
C PRO A 37 14.22 1.08 23.22
N ASP A 38 13.06 0.43 23.39
CA ASP A 38 12.96 -1.02 23.63
C ASP A 38 12.55 -1.83 22.39
N SER A 39 12.53 -1.18 21.20
CA SER A 39 12.22 -1.84 19.93
C SER A 39 12.80 -1.04 18.76
N LYS A 40 12.68 -1.58 17.54
CA LYS A 40 13.04 -0.82 16.31
C LYS A 40 11.91 0.08 15.80
N ALA A 41 10.79 0.19 16.53
CA ALA A 41 9.67 1.04 16.16
C ALA A 41 10.08 2.50 16.17
N ARG A 42 9.61 3.26 15.16
CA ARG A 42 9.99 4.66 14.99
C ARG A 42 8.84 5.50 14.43
N VAL A 43 8.86 6.76 14.77
CA VAL A 43 7.98 7.80 14.21
C VAL A 43 8.81 8.69 13.31
N GLY A 44 8.29 8.99 12.15
CA GLY A 44 8.91 9.88 11.19
C GLY A 44 7.88 10.57 10.32
N GLU A 45 8.34 11.25 9.30
CA GLU A 45 7.54 12.04 8.37
C GLU A 45 8.12 11.96 6.97
N LEU A 46 7.28 11.64 5.99
CA LEU A 46 7.61 11.76 4.58
C LEU A 46 7.23 13.15 4.11
N LEU A 47 8.16 13.86 3.52
CA LEU A 47 7.93 15.19 2.92
C LEU A 47 7.66 15.01 1.44
N THR A 48 6.41 15.16 1.01
CA THR A 48 6.02 14.99 -0.40
C THR A 48 5.53 16.29 -1.01
N PRO A 49 5.50 16.42 -2.34
CA PRO A 49 4.90 17.58 -3.00
C PRO A 49 3.43 17.83 -2.62
N HIS A 50 2.69 16.78 -2.22
CA HIS A 50 1.28 16.87 -1.83
C HIS A 50 1.05 16.77 -0.31
N GLY A 51 2.06 17.17 0.47
CA GLY A 51 1.99 17.31 1.92
C GLY A 51 2.86 16.33 2.71
N GLU A 52 2.86 16.54 4.01
CA GLU A 52 3.58 15.71 4.98
C GLU A 52 2.77 14.47 5.33
N VAL A 53 3.43 13.31 5.36
CA VAL A 53 2.80 12.03 5.69
C VAL A 53 3.45 11.45 6.93
N PRO A 54 2.78 11.45 8.09
CA PRO A 54 3.33 10.90 9.32
C PRO A 54 3.43 9.37 9.26
N THR A 55 4.56 8.82 9.68
CA THR A 55 4.80 7.38 9.74
C THR A 55 4.85 6.85 11.18
N PRO A 56 4.47 5.59 11.45
CA PRO A 56 3.99 4.57 10.50
C PRO A 56 2.71 4.97 9.77
N VAL A 57 2.58 4.58 8.49
CA VAL A 57 1.44 4.90 7.63
C VAL A 57 0.94 3.69 6.86
N PHE A 58 -0.38 3.62 6.67
CA PHE A 58 -1.03 2.63 5.82
C PHE A 58 -1.61 3.28 4.56
N LEU A 59 -1.32 2.67 3.42
CA LEU A 59 -1.77 3.09 2.10
C LEU A 59 -2.87 2.13 1.61
N PRO A 60 -4.13 2.51 1.62
CA PRO A 60 -5.16 1.70 0.96
C PRO A 60 -4.95 1.70 -0.55
N VAL A 61 -5.26 0.55 -1.19
CA VAL A 61 -4.96 0.33 -2.60
C VAL A 61 -6.09 0.86 -3.50
N ALA A 62 -5.76 1.85 -4.30
CA ALA A 62 -6.59 2.45 -5.35
C ALA A 62 -6.22 1.87 -6.73
N SER A 63 -6.42 0.57 -6.96
CA SER A 63 -5.89 -0.18 -8.12
C SER A 63 -6.16 0.46 -9.48
N LEU A 64 -7.35 1.03 -9.67
CA LEU A 64 -7.80 1.68 -10.91
C LEU A 64 -8.07 3.19 -10.70
N GLY A 65 -7.30 3.82 -9.82
CA GLY A 65 -7.50 5.22 -9.47
C GLY A 65 -8.68 5.46 -8.52
N ALA A 66 -9.13 4.44 -7.79
CA ALA A 66 -10.22 4.57 -6.81
C ALA A 66 -10.09 3.54 -5.69
N ILE A 67 -10.33 3.96 -4.46
CA ILE A 67 -10.62 3.05 -3.35
C ILE A 67 -12.03 2.51 -3.58
N LYS A 68 -12.14 1.19 -3.74
CA LYS A 68 -13.45 0.58 -4.06
C LYS A 68 -14.51 0.98 -3.05
N THR A 69 -15.65 1.47 -3.55
CA THR A 69 -16.85 1.90 -2.83
C THR A 69 -16.80 3.27 -2.16
N LEU A 70 -15.65 3.95 -2.14
CA LEU A 70 -15.50 5.25 -1.48
C LEU A 70 -15.17 6.37 -2.47
N THR A 71 -15.66 7.57 -2.16
CA THR A 71 -15.21 8.83 -2.78
C THR A 71 -13.87 9.27 -2.17
N PRO A 72 -13.11 10.13 -2.86
CA PRO A 72 -11.88 10.71 -2.30
C PRO A 72 -12.12 11.45 -0.96
N GLU A 73 -13.23 12.15 -0.82
CA GLU A 73 -13.61 12.86 0.40
C GLU A 73 -13.77 11.90 1.57
N GLU A 74 -14.50 10.79 1.38
CA GLU A 74 -14.67 9.76 2.43
C GLU A 74 -13.35 9.11 2.82
N VAL A 75 -12.43 8.93 1.87
CA VAL A 75 -11.08 8.43 2.15
C VAL A 75 -10.28 9.45 2.98
N LYS A 76 -10.43 10.74 2.72
CA LYS A 76 -9.84 11.81 3.54
C LYS A 76 -10.46 11.88 4.94
N ASP A 77 -11.78 11.74 5.04
CA ASP A 77 -12.53 11.80 6.31
C ASP A 77 -12.16 10.68 7.27
N VAL A 78 -11.81 9.49 6.77
CA VAL A 78 -11.29 8.39 7.61
C VAL A 78 -9.81 8.55 7.97
N GLY A 79 -9.17 9.68 7.60
CA GLY A 79 -7.81 10.02 8.02
C GLY A 79 -6.70 9.40 7.18
N ILE A 80 -6.97 8.98 5.95
CA ILE A 80 -5.94 8.48 5.04
C ILE A 80 -5.12 9.65 4.47
N ALA A 81 -3.81 9.62 4.70
CA ALA A 81 -2.88 10.63 4.23
C ALA A 81 -2.28 10.31 2.85
N MET A 82 -2.23 9.05 2.47
CA MET A 82 -1.59 8.57 1.25
C MET A 82 -2.31 7.33 0.71
N VAL A 83 -2.38 7.20 -0.61
CA VAL A 83 -2.95 6.03 -1.29
C VAL A 83 -1.92 5.38 -2.22
N LEU A 84 -2.12 4.08 -2.50
CA LEU A 84 -1.33 3.36 -3.51
C LEU A 84 -2.18 3.14 -4.77
N ALA A 85 -1.65 3.49 -5.94
CA ALA A 85 -2.25 3.17 -7.23
C ALA A 85 -1.36 2.20 -8.03
N ASN A 86 -2.00 1.28 -8.78
CA ASN A 86 -1.24 0.24 -9.47
C ASN A 86 -0.98 0.62 -10.92
N THR A 87 0.28 0.84 -11.27
CA THR A 87 0.72 1.22 -12.62
C THR A 87 0.28 0.21 -13.67
N TYR A 88 0.39 -1.10 -13.41
CA TYR A 88 -0.06 -2.16 -14.31
C TYR A 88 -1.54 -2.02 -14.70
N HIS A 89 -2.41 -1.81 -13.71
CA HIS A 89 -3.84 -1.69 -13.96
C HIS A 89 -4.19 -0.40 -14.71
N LEU A 90 -3.55 0.72 -14.33
CA LEU A 90 -3.77 2.01 -14.99
C LEU A 90 -3.21 2.04 -16.42
N TYR A 91 -2.10 1.34 -16.68
CA TYR A 91 -1.55 1.17 -18.02
C TYR A 91 -2.49 0.40 -18.93
N LEU A 92 -3.08 -0.70 -18.46
CA LEU A 92 -4.02 -1.48 -19.26
C LEU A 92 -5.38 -0.78 -19.40
N ARG A 93 -5.82 -0.05 -18.37
CA ARG A 93 -7.11 0.65 -18.37
C ARG A 93 -7.13 1.79 -17.33
N PRO A 94 -7.33 3.04 -17.71
CA PRO A 94 -7.76 3.52 -19.05
C PRO A 94 -6.62 3.69 -20.05
N GLY A 95 -5.36 3.49 -19.64
CA GLY A 95 -4.14 3.79 -20.40
C GLY A 95 -3.47 5.07 -19.92
N ILE A 96 -2.12 5.08 -19.95
CA ILE A 96 -1.31 6.20 -19.44
C ILE A 96 -1.64 7.51 -20.16
N ASN A 97 -1.82 7.48 -21.49
CA ASN A 97 -2.12 8.67 -22.29
C ASN A 97 -3.47 9.34 -21.92
N VAL A 98 -4.44 8.57 -21.43
CA VAL A 98 -5.73 9.12 -20.98
C VAL A 98 -5.52 9.92 -19.69
N ILE A 99 -4.76 9.35 -18.74
CA ILE A 99 -4.48 10.00 -17.44
C ILE A 99 -3.59 11.25 -17.66
N GLU A 100 -2.63 11.19 -18.57
CA GLU A 100 -1.79 12.33 -18.97
C GLU A 100 -2.64 13.50 -19.48
N LYS A 101 -3.54 13.23 -20.43
CA LYS A 101 -4.46 14.25 -20.97
C LYS A 101 -5.36 14.87 -19.91
N MET A 102 -5.63 14.16 -18.83
CA MET A 102 -6.42 14.65 -17.69
C MET A 102 -5.57 15.37 -16.62
N GLY A 103 -4.27 15.54 -16.85
CA GLY A 103 -3.38 16.28 -15.96
C GLY A 103 -2.77 15.48 -14.83
N GLY A 104 -2.58 14.16 -15.03
CA GLY A 104 -1.98 13.25 -14.07
C GLY A 104 -2.98 12.62 -13.09
N LEU A 105 -2.46 11.73 -12.26
CA LEU A 105 -3.29 10.86 -11.42
C LEU A 105 -4.03 11.62 -10.32
N HIS A 106 -3.42 12.62 -9.70
CA HIS A 106 -4.05 13.46 -8.69
C HIS A 106 -5.31 14.14 -9.21
N ARG A 107 -5.21 14.76 -10.39
CA ARG A 107 -6.37 15.41 -11.02
C ARG A 107 -7.39 14.40 -11.52
N PHE A 108 -6.94 13.30 -12.11
CA PHE A 108 -7.79 12.21 -12.59
C PHE A 108 -8.65 11.59 -11.49
N MET A 109 -8.08 11.44 -10.29
CA MET A 109 -8.75 10.86 -9.12
C MET A 109 -9.48 11.89 -8.25
N ALA A 110 -9.31 13.19 -8.47
CA ALA A 110 -9.68 14.26 -7.54
C ALA A 110 -9.06 14.07 -6.14
N TRP A 111 -7.81 13.61 -6.08
CA TRP A 111 -7.07 13.33 -4.87
C TRP A 111 -5.91 14.32 -4.71
N ASP A 112 -5.90 15.09 -3.63
CA ASP A 112 -4.97 16.19 -3.36
C ASP A 112 -3.89 15.87 -2.32
N ARG A 113 -3.82 14.61 -1.86
CA ARG A 113 -2.80 14.12 -0.92
C ARG A 113 -1.82 13.21 -1.64
N ALA A 114 -0.80 12.75 -0.92
CA ALA A 114 0.26 11.93 -1.49
C ALA A 114 -0.24 10.63 -2.18
N ILE A 115 0.42 10.26 -3.27
CA ILE A 115 0.20 9.03 -4.02
C ILE A 115 1.53 8.28 -4.16
N LEU A 116 1.50 6.99 -3.92
CA LEU A 116 2.54 6.05 -4.32
C LEU A 116 2.03 5.21 -5.50
N THR A 117 2.85 5.06 -6.55
CA THR A 117 2.58 4.07 -7.60
C THR A 117 3.53 2.88 -7.47
N ASP A 118 3.01 1.66 -7.58
CA ASP A 118 3.86 0.48 -7.70
C ASP A 118 4.45 0.35 -9.11
N SER A 119 5.47 -0.52 -9.25
CA SER A 119 6.07 -0.82 -10.56
C SER A 119 5.20 -1.66 -11.47
N GLY A 120 4.15 -2.29 -10.95
CA GLY A 120 3.34 -3.29 -11.66
C GLY A 120 4.03 -4.66 -11.77
N GLY A 121 5.25 -4.84 -11.29
CA GLY A 121 5.98 -6.10 -11.34
C GLY A 121 5.17 -7.27 -10.76
N TYR A 122 4.74 -7.17 -9.52
CA TYR A 122 3.94 -8.21 -8.87
C TYR A 122 2.66 -8.57 -9.67
N GLN A 123 1.96 -7.58 -10.26
CA GLN A 123 0.74 -7.82 -11.03
C GLN A 123 1.04 -8.57 -12.32
N VAL A 124 2.12 -8.25 -13.01
CA VAL A 124 2.58 -9.02 -14.18
C VAL A 124 2.87 -10.47 -13.78
N PHE A 125 3.56 -10.68 -12.65
CA PHE A 125 3.88 -12.03 -12.18
C PHE A 125 2.67 -12.81 -11.66
N SER A 126 1.67 -12.14 -11.07
CA SER A 126 0.51 -12.78 -10.47
C SER A 126 -0.72 -12.88 -11.38
N LEU A 127 -0.86 -12.04 -12.40
CA LEU A 127 -2.06 -11.94 -13.24
C LEU A 127 -1.84 -12.37 -14.70
N ALA A 128 -0.63 -12.17 -15.24
CA ALA A 128 -0.33 -12.50 -16.62
C ALA A 128 -0.14 -14.02 -16.77
N ARG A 129 -0.99 -14.66 -17.59
CA ARG A 129 -0.96 -16.12 -17.81
C ARG A 129 0.26 -16.57 -18.61
N LEU A 130 0.67 -15.76 -19.60
CA LEU A 130 1.84 -15.98 -20.43
C LEU A 130 2.78 -14.81 -20.26
N ARG A 131 3.95 -15.07 -19.72
CA ARG A 131 5.00 -14.07 -19.55
C ARG A 131 6.37 -14.65 -19.85
N GLN A 132 7.23 -13.82 -20.39
CA GLN A 132 8.65 -14.09 -20.58
C GLN A 132 9.43 -12.99 -19.87
N VAL A 133 10.36 -13.39 -19.01
CA VAL A 133 11.19 -12.49 -18.23
C VAL A 133 12.63 -12.59 -18.73
N SER A 134 13.23 -11.47 -19.04
CA SER A 134 14.62 -11.34 -19.46
C SER A 134 15.27 -10.14 -18.77
N ASP A 135 16.55 -9.94 -18.97
CA ASP A 135 17.22 -8.75 -18.43
C ASP A 135 16.72 -7.45 -19.07
N GLU A 136 16.17 -7.52 -20.29
CA GLU A 136 15.56 -6.38 -20.96
C GLU A 136 14.25 -5.91 -20.31
N GLY A 137 13.47 -6.85 -19.78
CA GLY A 137 12.17 -6.56 -19.19
C GLY A 137 11.24 -7.77 -19.21
N VAL A 138 9.94 -7.50 -19.22
CA VAL A 138 8.89 -8.52 -19.18
C VAL A 138 7.96 -8.39 -20.38
N ILE A 139 7.83 -9.46 -21.16
CA ILE A 139 6.79 -9.59 -22.19
C ILE A 139 5.64 -10.40 -21.59
N PHE A 140 4.42 -9.91 -21.69
CA PHE A 140 3.24 -10.59 -21.14
C PHE A 140 2.00 -10.35 -22.00
N ARG A 141 0.99 -11.21 -21.81
CA ARG A 141 -0.33 -10.99 -22.38
C ARG A 141 -1.30 -10.41 -21.36
N SER A 142 -2.00 -9.37 -21.79
CA SER A 142 -3.04 -8.71 -20.99
C SER A 142 -4.13 -9.72 -20.59
N HIS A 143 -4.50 -9.68 -19.30
CA HIS A 143 -5.63 -10.49 -18.79
C HIS A 143 -7.00 -9.93 -19.19
N ILE A 144 -7.04 -8.73 -19.82
CA ILE A 144 -8.26 -8.04 -20.22
C ILE A 144 -8.68 -8.46 -21.63
N ASP A 145 -7.74 -8.43 -22.58
CA ASP A 145 -8.01 -8.58 -24.00
C ASP A 145 -7.01 -9.51 -24.73
N GLY A 146 -6.03 -10.07 -24.01
CA GLY A 146 -5.02 -10.96 -24.56
C GLY A 146 -3.93 -10.28 -25.36
N SER A 147 -3.94 -8.96 -25.53
CA SER A 147 -2.89 -8.20 -26.24
C SER A 147 -1.52 -8.41 -25.61
N GLN A 148 -0.48 -8.43 -26.45
CA GLN A 148 0.89 -8.58 -25.99
C GLN A 148 1.51 -7.22 -25.64
N HIS A 149 2.15 -7.17 -24.49
CA HIS A 149 2.84 -5.99 -23.97
C HIS A 149 4.28 -6.32 -23.63
N HIS A 150 5.16 -5.32 -23.81
CA HIS A 150 6.55 -5.37 -23.38
C HIS A 150 6.82 -4.21 -22.42
N ILE A 151 7.18 -4.51 -21.19
CA ILE A 151 7.53 -3.53 -20.16
C ILE A 151 9.00 -3.66 -19.83
N THR A 152 9.72 -2.53 -19.95
CA THR A 152 11.12 -2.39 -19.55
C THR A 152 11.23 -1.49 -18.31
N PRO A 153 12.36 -1.50 -17.60
CA PRO A 153 12.60 -0.58 -16.48
C PRO A 153 12.39 0.89 -16.86
N GLU A 154 12.88 1.29 -18.04
CA GLU A 154 12.77 2.66 -18.54
C GLU A 154 11.31 3.05 -18.80
N LEU A 155 10.55 2.14 -19.41
CA LEU A 155 9.14 2.38 -19.73
C LEU A 155 8.29 2.49 -18.46
N ILE A 156 8.57 1.68 -17.44
CA ILE A 156 7.86 1.76 -16.15
C ILE A 156 8.12 3.09 -15.45
N ILE A 157 9.35 3.59 -15.50
CA ILE A 157 9.65 4.93 -14.95
C ILE A 157 8.90 6.00 -15.74
N GLN A 158 8.91 5.94 -17.07
CA GLN A 158 8.16 6.88 -17.90
C GLN A 158 6.65 6.87 -17.56
N PHE A 159 6.06 5.70 -17.35
CA PHE A 159 4.64 5.59 -16.97
C PHE A 159 4.38 6.26 -15.63
N GLN A 160 5.18 5.96 -14.59
CA GLN A 160 5.00 6.53 -13.27
C GLN A 160 5.29 8.04 -13.24
N GLU A 161 6.25 8.51 -14.02
CA GLU A 161 6.50 9.96 -14.21
C GLU A 161 5.31 10.65 -14.85
N THR A 162 4.68 10.03 -15.84
CA THR A 162 3.47 10.54 -16.51
C THR A 162 2.26 10.51 -15.59
N LEU A 163 2.11 9.46 -14.77
CA LEU A 163 1.07 9.38 -13.75
C LEU A 163 1.19 10.49 -12.70
N GLY A 164 2.41 10.94 -12.40
CA GLY A 164 2.65 12.08 -11.50
C GLY A 164 2.49 11.76 -10.02
N ALA A 165 2.78 10.53 -9.59
CA ALA A 165 2.78 10.15 -8.18
C ALA A 165 3.95 10.78 -7.43
N ASP A 166 3.84 10.93 -6.10
CA ASP A 166 4.91 11.46 -5.24
C ASP A 166 6.04 10.45 -5.04
N ILE A 167 5.68 9.18 -4.86
CA ILE A 167 6.61 8.06 -4.71
C ILE A 167 6.38 7.08 -5.85
N ILE A 168 7.45 6.66 -6.49
CA ILE A 168 7.46 5.70 -7.59
C ILE A 168 8.38 4.53 -7.24
N MET A 169 8.10 3.35 -7.80
CA MET A 169 8.85 2.13 -7.48
C MET A 169 9.69 1.65 -8.65
N ALA A 170 10.90 1.19 -8.37
CA ALA A 170 11.71 0.49 -9.37
C ALA A 170 11.02 -0.82 -9.79
N LEU A 171 11.21 -1.21 -11.06
CA LEU A 171 10.71 -2.51 -11.54
C LEU A 171 11.46 -3.64 -10.83
N ASP A 172 10.73 -4.65 -10.37
CA ASP A 172 11.26 -5.81 -9.67
C ASP A 172 10.71 -7.12 -10.23
N GLU A 173 11.45 -8.20 -10.04
CA GLU A 173 10.94 -9.56 -10.23
C GLU A 173 10.65 -10.17 -8.86
N CYS A 174 9.35 -10.40 -8.59
CA CYS A 174 8.91 -11.00 -7.35
C CYS A 174 8.80 -12.53 -7.51
N PRO A 175 9.74 -13.32 -6.96
CA PRO A 175 9.67 -14.79 -7.02
C PRO A 175 8.53 -15.32 -6.14
N ALA A 176 8.06 -16.54 -6.41
CA ALA A 176 7.14 -17.24 -5.54
C ALA A 176 7.83 -17.67 -4.22
N HIS A 177 7.07 -17.80 -3.14
CA HIS A 177 7.63 -18.15 -1.81
C HIS A 177 8.26 -19.55 -1.74
N ASP A 178 7.87 -20.45 -2.65
CA ASP A 178 8.34 -21.84 -2.79
C ASP A 178 9.35 -22.03 -3.94
N ASP A 179 9.81 -20.95 -4.55
CA ASP A 179 10.87 -21.02 -5.56
C ASP A 179 12.21 -21.42 -4.94
N SER A 180 13.04 -22.15 -5.75
CA SER A 180 14.39 -22.56 -5.31
C SER A 180 15.31 -21.38 -5.06
N LEU A 181 16.34 -21.59 -4.23
CA LEU A 181 17.37 -20.59 -3.96
C LEU A 181 17.97 -20.00 -5.24
N GLU A 182 18.29 -20.83 -6.24
CA GLU A 182 18.88 -20.38 -7.50
C GLU A 182 17.92 -19.51 -8.32
N LYS A 183 16.62 -19.84 -8.32
CA LYS A 183 15.60 -19.04 -9.00
C LYS A 183 15.41 -17.70 -8.33
N VAL A 184 15.34 -17.69 -6.99
CA VAL A 184 15.25 -16.46 -6.19
C VAL A 184 16.48 -15.59 -6.39
N ASN A 185 17.68 -16.19 -6.41
CA ASN A 185 18.93 -15.46 -6.67
C ASN A 185 18.91 -14.78 -8.04
N ARG A 186 18.53 -15.49 -9.10
CA ARG A 186 18.43 -14.89 -10.45
C ARG A 186 17.42 -13.74 -10.52
N ALA A 187 16.26 -13.90 -9.84
CA ALA A 187 15.25 -12.85 -9.77
C ALA A 187 15.76 -11.61 -9.00
N MET A 188 16.47 -11.82 -7.90
CA MET A 188 17.12 -10.78 -7.11
C MET A 188 18.16 -10.00 -7.94
N GLU A 189 19.09 -10.70 -8.60
CA GLU A 189 20.11 -10.07 -9.44
C GLU A 189 19.49 -9.28 -10.61
N ARG A 190 18.41 -9.78 -11.21
CA ARG A 190 17.68 -9.06 -12.25
C ARG A 190 17.03 -7.81 -11.69
N THR A 191 16.42 -7.90 -10.50
CA THR A 191 15.87 -6.74 -9.80
C THR A 191 16.93 -5.66 -9.55
N HIS A 192 18.15 -6.05 -9.19
CA HIS A 192 19.26 -5.11 -9.02
C HIS A 192 19.61 -4.38 -10.32
N ARG A 193 19.77 -5.12 -11.43
CA ARG A 193 20.06 -4.51 -12.75
C ARG A 193 18.93 -3.58 -13.20
N TRP A 194 17.66 -3.98 -12.95
CA TRP A 194 16.50 -3.15 -13.26
C TRP A 194 16.42 -1.91 -12.39
N ALA A 195 16.78 -1.99 -11.11
CA ALA A 195 16.82 -0.84 -10.21
C ALA A 195 17.82 0.23 -10.69
N GLU A 196 19.03 -0.18 -11.14
CA GLU A 196 19.98 0.75 -11.74
C GLU A 196 19.43 1.42 -13.00
N ARG A 197 18.78 0.64 -13.88
CA ARG A 197 18.18 1.14 -15.12
C ARG A 197 17.04 2.11 -14.82
N CYS A 198 16.18 1.80 -13.85
CA CYS A 198 15.13 2.70 -13.38
C CYS A 198 15.72 4.02 -12.87
N ARG A 199 16.76 3.96 -12.04
CA ARG A 199 17.44 5.16 -11.52
C ARG A 199 18.04 6.02 -12.63
N LYS A 200 18.66 5.40 -13.63
CA LYS A 200 19.22 6.12 -14.81
C LYS A 200 18.13 6.74 -15.69
N ALA A 201 16.96 6.09 -15.78
CA ALA A 201 15.84 6.54 -16.60
C ALA A 201 15.04 7.68 -15.96
N GLN A 202 15.07 7.82 -14.63
CA GLN A 202 14.31 8.83 -13.90
C GLN A 202 14.79 10.25 -14.25
N LYS A 203 13.84 11.09 -14.73
CA LYS A 203 14.08 12.49 -15.11
C LYS A 203 13.50 13.46 -14.09
N ARG A 204 12.31 13.17 -13.55
CA ARG A 204 11.62 14.02 -12.58
C ARG A 204 12.30 13.95 -11.22
N ARG A 205 12.58 15.14 -10.63
CA ARG A 205 13.23 15.28 -9.32
C ARG A 205 12.22 15.52 -8.17
N ASP A 206 10.98 15.79 -8.53
CA ASP A 206 9.86 15.97 -7.62
C ASP A 206 9.15 14.63 -7.27
N GLN A 207 9.70 13.49 -7.72
CA GLN A 207 9.23 12.15 -7.38
C GLN A 207 10.35 11.35 -6.71
N ALA A 208 10.04 10.65 -5.61
CA ALA A 208 10.98 9.77 -4.94
C ALA A 208 10.93 8.35 -5.54
N LEU A 209 12.04 7.89 -6.11
CA LEU A 209 12.15 6.51 -6.61
C LEU A 209 12.64 5.58 -5.49
N TYR A 210 11.82 4.61 -5.09
CA TYR A 210 12.20 3.60 -4.10
C TYR A 210 12.67 2.32 -4.76
N ALA A 211 13.73 1.72 -4.18
CA ALA A 211 14.20 0.39 -4.55
C ALA A 211 13.44 -0.70 -3.79
N ILE A 212 13.38 -1.92 -4.36
CA ILE A 212 12.70 -3.06 -3.74
C ILE A 212 13.73 -4.15 -3.43
N VAL A 213 13.96 -4.40 -2.14
CA VAL A 213 14.79 -5.49 -1.65
C VAL A 213 14.04 -6.80 -1.87
N GLN A 214 14.62 -7.69 -2.68
CA GLN A 214 14.16 -9.05 -2.93
C GLN A 214 15.07 -10.07 -2.23
N GLY A 215 14.82 -11.36 -2.38
CA GLY A 215 15.61 -12.45 -1.76
C GLY A 215 14.76 -13.58 -1.17
N GLY A 216 13.42 -13.51 -1.36
CA GLY A 216 12.48 -14.52 -0.88
C GLY A 216 12.62 -14.77 0.63
N ILE A 217 12.64 -16.04 1.01
CA ILE A 217 12.79 -16.51 2.40
C ILE A 217 14.25 -16.86 2.77
N PHE A 218 15.22 -16.40 1.98
CA PHE A 218 16.65 -16.73 2.15
C PHE A 218 17.42 -15.55 2.77
N PRO A 219 17.85 -15.65 4.06
CA PRO A 219 18.50 -14.53 4.76
C PRO A 219 19.73 -13.97 4.03
N GLN A 220 20.57 -14.86 3.45
CA GLN A 220 21.77 -14.47 2.72
C GLN A 220 21.44 -13.63 1.48
N LEU A 221 20.36 -13.95 0.74
CA LEU A 221 19.94 -13.17 -0.42
C LEU A 221 19.33 -11.83 0.00
N ARG A 222 18.57 -11.80 1.11
CA ARG A 222 18.06 -10.55 1.70
C ARG A 222 19.18 -9.58 2.05
N ARG A 223 20.22 -10.09 2.71
CA ARG A 223 21.40 -9.28 3.05
C ARG A 223 22.09 -8.76 1.79
N GLN A 224 22.40 -9.64 0.86
CA GLN A 224 23.03 -9.26 -0.41
C GLN A 224 22.22 -8.20 -1.17
N SER A 225 20.90 -8.35 -1.20
CA SER A 225 20.03 -7.40 -1.89
C SER A 225 19.99 -6.05 -1.17
N ALA A 226 19.88 -6.03 0.16
CA ALA A 226 19.86 -4.80 0.93
C ALA A 226 21.19 -4.03 0.78
N GLU A 227 22.34 -4.71 0.95
CA GLU A 227 23.68 -4.12 0.79
C GLU A 227 23.88 -3.53 -0.59
N TYR A 228 23.50 -4.28 -1.64
CA TYR A 228 23.64 -3.80 -3.00
C TYR A 228 22.78 -2.55 -3.27
N LEU A 229 21.49 -2.58 -2.93
CA LEU A 229 20.58 -1.49 -3.22
C LEU A 229 20.87 -0.25 -2.36
N THR A 230 21.33 -0.42 -1.11
CA THR A 230 21.75 0.70 -0.26
C THR A 230 23.01 1.38 -0.80
N SER A 231 23.94 0.65 -1.43
CA SER A 231 25.10 1.24 -2.10
C SER A 231 24.74 2.16 -3.27
N LEU A 232 23.52 2.01 -3.81
CA LEU A 232 23.00 2.88 -4.89
C LEU A 232 22.30 4.14 -4.36
N ASP A 233 22.13 4.32 -3.04
CA ASP A 233 21.55 5.49 -2.37
C ASP A 233 20.19 5.94 -2.96
N PHE A 234 19.16 5.11 -2.81
CA PHE A 234 17.78 5.46 -3.14
C PHE A 234 17.14 6.32 -2.04
N PRO A 235 16.16 7.18 -2.37
CA PRO A 235 15.39 7.96 -1.39
C PRO A 235 14.64 7.12 -0.36
N GLY A 236 14.33 5.84 -0.67
CA GLY A 236 13.64 4.91 0.22
C GLY A 236 13.74 3.47 -0.26
N TYR A 237 13.40 2.54 0.62
CA TYR A 237 13.56 1.11 0.37
C TYR A 237 12.29 0.35 0.72
N ALA A 238 11.82 -0.47 -0.22
CA ALA A 238 10.73 -1.40 0.02
C ALA A 238 11.26 -2.82 0.29
N ILE A 239 10.53 -3.56 1.10
CA ILE A 239 10.75 -4.98 1.40
C ILE A 239 9.69 -5.76 0.62
N GLY A 240 10.08 -6.32 -0.52
CA GLY A 240 9.21 -7.08 -1.42
C GLY A 240 9.32 -8.59 -1.23
N GLY A 241 8.45 -9.37 -1.88
CA GLY A 241 8.52 -10.83 -1.94
C GLY A 241 8.27 -11.55 -0.62
N LEU A 242 7.56 -10.92 0.32
CA LEU A 242 7.12 -11.51 1.58
C LEU A 242 5.60 -11.53 1.70
N SER A 243 5.07 -12.26 2.67
CA SER A 243 3.63 -12.50 2.87
C SER A 243 2.95 -13.11 1.65
N LEU A 244 3.66 -13.97 0.91
CA LEU A 244 3.18 -14.64 -0.30
C LEU A 244 2.66 -16.08 -0.05
N GLY A 245 2.85 -16.61 1.16
CA GLY A 245 2.39 -17.97 1.53
C GLY A 245 3.30 -18.67 2.54
N GLU A 246 4.44 -18.06 2.85
CA GLU A 246 5.35 -18.53 3.89
C GLU A 246 4.73 -18.37 5.30
N PRO A 247 5.18 -19.17 6.30
CA PRO A 247 4.78 -19.01 7.69
C PRO A 247 5.14 -17.62 8.24
N LYS A 248 4.28 -17.07 9.11
CA LYS A 248 4.45 -15.73 9.70
C LYS A 248 5.82 -15.55 10.35
N ARG A 249 6.31 -16.56 11.10
CA ARG A 249 7.64 -16.51 11.74
C ARG A 249 8.78 -16.28 10.73
N VAL A 250 8.65 -16.84 9.52
CA VAL A 250 9.65 -16.66 8.45
C VAL A 250 9.58 -15.24 7.90
N THR A 251 8.37 -14.73 7.62
CA THR A 251 8.16 -13.34 7.22
C THR A 251 8.83 -12.37 8.20
N LEU A 252 8.58 -12.54 9.50
CA LEU A 252 9.12 -11.65 10.55
C LEU A 252 10.65 -11.72 10.64
N ALA A 253 11.24 -12.91 10.53
CA ALA A 253 12.69 -13.08 10.51
C ALA A 253 13.33 -12.38 9.28
N MET A 254 12.70 -12.49 8.10
CA MET A 254 13.20 -11.82 6.89
C MET A 254 13.08 -10.30 6.96
N ILE A 255 12.06 -9.77 7.63
CA ILE A 255 11.95 -8.33 7.91
C ILE A 255 13.11 -7.88 8.79
N GLU A 256 13.42 -8.59 9.88
CA GLU A 256 14.52 -8.27 10.79
C GLU A 256 15.89 -8.26 10.08
N GLU A 257 16.15 -9.27 9.27
CA GLU A 257 17.37 -9.38 8.45
C GLU A 257 17.52 -8.21 7.48
N THR A 258 16.41 -7.83 6.82
CA THR A 258 16.44 -6.76 5.83
C THR A 258 16.57 -5.39 6.49
N VAL A 259 15.74 -5.10 7.50
CA VAL A 259 15.71 -3.80 8.18
C VAL A 259 17.06 -3.47 8.85
N ALA A 260 17.79 -4.47 9.33
CA ALA A 260 19.10 -4.27 9.97
C ALA A 260 20.14 -3.62 9.05
N LEU A 261 19.94 -3.72 7.72
CA LEU A 261 20.87 -3.21 6.71
C LEU A 261 20.36 -1.96 5.99
N LEU A 262 19.11 -1.57 6.25
CA LEU A 262 18.54 -0.36 5.65
C LEU A 262 18.91 0.89 6.46
N PRO A 263 19.28 2.01 5.81
CA PRO A 263 19.62 3.25 6.46
C PRO A 263 18.53 3.75 7.42
N GLU A 264 18.93 4.40 8.51
CA GLU A 264 17.98 4.92 9.51
C GLU A 264 17.29 6.19 9.04
N ASP A 265 17.93 6.98 8.21
CA ASP A 265 17.44 8.22 7.63
C ASP A 265 16.58 8.02 6.37
N LYS A 266 16.26 6.77 6.01
CA LYS A 266 15.41 6.44 4.86
C LYS A 266 14.14 5.71 5.30
N PRO A 267 13.01 5.91 4.60
CA PRO A 267 11.77 5.19 4.90
C PRO A 267 11.87 3.71 4.47
N ARG A 268 11.22 2.83 5.25
CA ARG A 268 11.19 1.39 5.07
C ARG A 268 9.77 0.93 4.82
N TYR A 269 9.51 0.48 3.62
CA TYR A 269 8.17 0.14 3.16
C TYR A 269 8.00 -1.37 3.04
N LEU A 270 7.16 -1.97 3.89
CA LEU A 270 6.78 -3.38 3.80
C LEU A 270 5.57 -3.54 2.90
N MET A 271 5.77 -4.15 1.73
CA MET A 271 4.75 -4.27 0.69
C MET A 271 3.71 -5.35 0.99
N GLY A 272 2.44 -5.06 0.70
CA GLY A 272 1.35 -6.04 0.67
C GLY A 272 0.81 -6.49 2.03
N VAL A 273 1.20 -5.86 3.13
CA VAL A 273 0.81 -6.20 4.49
C VAL A 273 -0.28 -5.26 5.01
N GLY A 274 -1.39 -5.83 5.53
CA GLY A 274 -2.56 -5.02 5.93
C GLY A 274 -3.43 -5.63 7.01
N SER A 275 -3.04 -6.73 7.65
CA SER A 275 -3.70 -7.20 8.87
C SER A 275 -3.15 -6.46 10.09
N PRO A 276 -3.99 -6.09 11.07
CA PRO A 276 -3.57 -5.32 12.24
C PRO A 276 -2.39 -5.93 13.00
N GLU A 277 -2.44 -7.24 13.22
CA GLU A 277 -1.42 -8.00 13.94
C GLU A 277 -0.09 -8.08 13.19
N ASP A 278 -0.10 -8.10 11.85
CA ASP A 278 1.13 -8.11 11.06
C ASP A 278 1.75 -6.71 10.95
N ILE A 279 0.91 -5.68 10.87
CA ILE A 279 1.35 -4.27 10.89
C ILE A 279 2.10 -3.96 12.19
N ILE A 280 1.53 -4.31 13.36
CA ILE A 280 2.13 -4.02 14.66
C ILE A 280 3.48 -4.74 14.80
N GLU A 281 3.56 -5.99 14.40
CA GLU A 281 4.78 -6.78 14.44
C GLU A 281 5.86 -6.21 13.51
N ALA A 282 5.48 -5.71 12.34
CA ALA A 282 6.41 -5.10 11.41
C ALA A 282 6.85 -3.69 11.86
N VAL A 283 5.96 -2.90 12.48
CA VAL A 283 6.32 -1.63 13.12
C VAL A 283 7.33 -1.86 14.24
N ALA A 284 7.14 -2.88 15.07
CA ALA A 284 8.10 -3.25 16.13
C ALA A 284 9.51 -3.55 15.58
N ARG A 285 9.58 -3.97 14.29
CA ARG A 285 10.82 -4.27 13.57
C ARG A 285 11.36 -3.10 12.74
N GLY A 286 10.72 -1.94 12.81
CA GLY A 286 11.21 -0.70 12.19
C GLY A 286 10.69 -0.44 10.77
N CYS A 287 9.57 -1.03 10.37
CA CYS A 287 8.87 -0.66 9.14
C CYS A 287 8.00 0.58 9.33
N ASP A 288 7.98 1.47 8.31
CA ASP A 288 7.30 2.76 8.36
C ASP A 288 6.03 2.81 7.50
N MET A 289 6.02 2.10 6.38
CA MET A 289 4.97 2.18 5.38
C MET A 289 4.40 0.80 5.08
N PHE A 290 3.10 0.74 4.84
CA PHE A 290 2.36 -0.49 4.57
C PHE A 290 1.30 -0.22 3.51
N ASP A 291 1.07 -1.18 2.62
CA ASP A 291 -0.09 -1.16 1.73
C ASP A 291 -0.81 -2.49 1.76
N SER A 292 -2.09 -2.48 1.56
CA SER A 292 -2.83 -3.70 1.23
C SER A 292 -4.24 -3.40 0.74
N ALA A 293 -4.73 -4.24 -0.16
CA ALA A 293 -6.15 -4.30 -0.47
C ALA A 293 -6.96 -5.06 0.60
N LEU A 294 -6.32 -5.65 1.61
CA LEU A 294 -6.99 -6.51 2.59
C LEU A 294 -8.14 -5.79 3.32
N PRO A 295 -7.96 -4.62 3.96
CA PRO A 295 -9.03 -3.99 4.74
C PRO A 295 -10.30 -3.75 3.91
N THR A 296 -10.15 -3.23 2.70
CA THR A 296 -11.28 -2.95 1.79
C THR A 296 -11.87 -4.22 1.17
N ARG A 297 -11.05 -5.24 0.93
CA ARG A 297 -11.49 -6.53 0.38
C ARG A 297 -12.31 -7.30 1.40
N VAL A 298 -11.80 -7.45 2.63
CA VAL A 298 -12.51 -8.19 3.67
C VAL A 298 -13.80 -7.47 4.09
N ALA A 299 -13.80 -6.12 4.10
CA ALA A 299 -15.00 -5.33 4.33
C ALA A 299 -16.12 -5.71 3.35
N ARG A 300 -15.83 -5.73 2.04
CA ARG A 300 -16.82 -6.12 1.02
C ARG A 300 -17.25 -7.58 1.10
N ASN A 301 -16.46 -8.43 1.77
CA ASN A 301 -16.82 -9.82 2.05
C ASN A 301 -17.56 -9.97 3.41
N GLY A 302 -17.83 -8.86 4.10
CA GLY A 302 -18.56 -8.84 5.36
C GLY A 302 -17.69 -9.05 6.61
N ALA A 303 -16.35 -9.03 6.49
CA ALA A 303 -15.47 -9.13 7.65
C ALA A 303 -15.06 -7.73 8.15
N LEU A 304 -15.36 -7.45 9.42
CA LEU A 304 -15.18 -6.15 10.07
C LEU A 304 -14.09 -6.25 11.14
N PHE A 305 -13.19 -5.26 11.18
CA PHE A 305 -12.13 -5.18 12.18
C PHE A 305 -12.64 -4.64 13.52
N THR A 306 -12.18 -5.23 14.60
CA THR A 306 -12.35 -4.75 15.97
C THR A 306 -11.03 -4.84 16.73
N TRP A 307 -10.95 -4.28 17.92
CA TRP A 307 -9.77 -4.40 18.80
C TRP A 307 -9.54 -5.82 19.36
N GLN A 308 -10.53 -6.70 19.24
CA GLN A 308 -10.48 -8.10 19.65
C GLN A 308 -10.26 -9.08 18.49
N GLY A 309 -10.12 -8.58 17.27
CA GLY A 309 -10.00 -9.38 16.06
C GLY A 309 -11.03 -8.95 15.01
N ARG A 310 -11.39 -9.84 14.11
CA ARG A 310 -12.40 -9.55 13.08
C ARG A 310 -13.55 -10.55 13.16
N TYR A 311 -14.77 -10.09 12.90
CA TYR A 311 -15.92 -10.97 12.79
C TYR A 311 -16.63 -10.82 11.43
N ASN A 312 -17.38 -11.85 11.04
CA ASN A 312 -18.15 -11.82 9.80
C ASN A 312 -19.58 -11.37 10.11
N ILE A 313 -19.97 -10.21 9.59
CA ILE A 313 -21.28 -9.60 9.78
C ILE A 313 -22.43 -10.46 9.26
N ARG A 314 -22.19 -11.42 8.38
CA ARG A 314 -23.20 -12.34 7.84
C ARG A 314 -23.62 -13.43 8.82
N ASN A 315 -22.98 -13.53 9.99
CA ASN A 315 -23.40 -14.48 11.03
C ASN A 315 -24.74 -14.05 11.63
N ALA A 316 -25.69 -15.00 11.74
CA ALA A 316 -27.03 -14.77 12.22
C ALA A 316 -27.08 -14.16 13.65
N ALA A 317 -26.07 -14.40 14.49
CA ALA A 317 -25.95 -13.82 15.81
C ALA A 317 -25.97 -12.27 15.82
N TYR A 318 -25.64 -11.63 14.70
CA TYR A 318 -25.58 -10.18 14.56
C TYR A 318 -26.89 -9.55 14.08
N SER A 319 -27.91 -10.34 13.71
CA SER A 319 -29.16 -9.85 13.09
C SER A 319 -29.96 -8.89 13.96
N GLN A 320 -29.88 -9.00 15.29
CA GLN A 320 -30.63 -8.17 16.25
C GLN A 320 -29.71 -7.27 17.10
N MET A 321 -28.44 -7.12 16.71
CA MET A 321 -27.47 -6.33 17.48
C MET A 321 -27.66 -4.84 17.23
N GLU A 322 -28.12 -4.11 18.26
CA GLU A 322 -28.33 -2.65 18.19
C GLU A 322 -27.07 -1.83 18.33
N GLN A 323 -26.00 -2.43 18.85
CA GLN A 323 -24.72 -1.75 19.08
C GLN A 323 -23.99 -1.46 17.76
N PRO A 324 -23.09 -0.44 17.73
CA PRO A 324 -22.19 -0.22 16.60
C PRO A 324 -21.15 -1.34 16.50
N ILE A 325 -20.40 -1.39 15.38
CA ILE A 325 -19.34 -2.38 15.15
C ILE A 325 -18.30 -2.37 16.28
N VAL A 326 -17.87 -1.18 16.68
CA VAL A 326 -16.94 -0.95 17.79
C VAL A 326 -17.49 0.20 18.64
N SER A 327 -17.70 -0.06 19.93
CA SER A 327 -18.13 0.97 20.88
C SER A 327 -17.05 2.06 20.98
N GLY A 328 -17.48 3.34 20.93
CA GLY A 328 -16.57 4.49 20.95
C GLY A 328 -15.80 4.73 19.65
N CYS A 329 -16.15 4.05 18.57
CA CYS A 329 -15.59 4.34 17.24
C CYS A 329 -16.31 5.53 16.59
N ASP A 330 -15.54 6.56 16.21
CA ASP A 330 -16.06 7.83 15.65
C ASP A 330 -16.28 7.80 14.13
N CYS A 331 -16.09 6.64 13.46
CA CYS A 331 -16.33 6.57 12.02
C CYS A 331 -17.81 6.78 11.67
N TYR A 332 -18.07 7.25 10.46
CA TYR A 332 -19.43 7.50 9.97
C TYR A 332 -20.35 6.30 10.17
N THR A 333 -19.86 5.09 9.91
CA THR A 333 -20.65 3.85 10.05
C THR A 333 -21.06 3.61 11.49
N CYS A 334 -20.12 3.62 12.45
CA CYS A 334 -20.40 3.32 13.85
C CYS A 334 -21.25 4.39 14.53
N ARG A 335 -21.14 5.66 14.12
CA ARG A 335 -21.97 6.74 14.69
C ARG A 335 -23.43 6.69 14.24
N ASN A 336 -23.72 6.11 13.08
CA ASN A 336 -25.04 6.22 12.46
C ASN A 336 -25.79 4.91 12.31
N PHE A 337 -25.11 3.75 12.39
CA PHE A 337 -25.73 2.47 12.07
C PHE A 337 -25.38 1.38 13.08
N SER A 338 -26.38 0.55 13.36
CA SER A 338 -26.21 -0.65 14.18
C SER A 338 -25.61 -1.80 13.36
N VAL A 339 -25.05 -2.77 14.08
CA VAL A 339 -24.56 -4.04 13.49
C VAL A 339 -25.74 -4.80 12.84
N GLY A 340 -26.94 -4.81 13.47
CA GLY A 340 -28.13 -5.46 12.91
C GLY A 340 -28.55 -4.87 11.57
N TYR A 341 -28.47 -3.54 11.40
CA TYR A 341 -28.74 -2.91 10.11
C TYR A 341 -27.71 -3.30 9.04
N LEU A 342 -26.42 -3.31 9.40
CA LEU A 342 -25.38 -3.77 8.49
C LEU A 342 -25.56 -5.24 8.11
N HIS A 343 -25.93 -6.12 9.07
CA HIS A 343 -26.24 -7.52 8.79
C HIS A 343 -27.37 -7.64 7.76
N HIS A 344 -28.46 -6.86 7.93
CA HIS A 344 -29.56 -6.80 6.97
C HIS A 344 -29.07 -6.39 5.58
N LEU A 345 -28.32 -5.28 5.47
CA LEU A 345 -27.80 -4.80 4.19
C LEU A 345 -26.92 -5.84 3.47
N PHE A 346 -26.07 -6.57 4.22
CA PHE A 346 -25.26 -7.65 3.66
C PHE A 346 -26.10 -8.87 3.26
N GLY A 347 -27.22 -9.12 3.95
CA GLY A 347 -28.18 -10.16 3.58
C GLY A 347 -28.91 -9.86 2.27
N CYS A 348 -29.23 -8.58 2.03
CA CYS A 348 -29.88 -8.08 0.81
C CYS A 348 -28.89 -7.72 -0.31
N GLU A 349 -27.57 -7.88 -0.10
CA GLU A 349 -26.50 -7.52 -1.06
C GLU A 349 -26.52 -6.05 -1.49
N GLU A 350 -27.02 -5.14 -0.63
CA GLU A 350 -27.06 -3.71 -0.91
C GLU A 350 -25.66 -3.11 -1.04
N LEU A 351 -25.45 -2.24 -2.04
CA LEU A 351 -24.16 -1.59 -2.27
C LEU A 351 -23.71 -0.75 -1.07
N LEU A 352 -24.66 -0.19 -0.34
CA LEU A 352 -24.39 0.59 0.88
C LEU A 352 -23.67 -0.25 1.94
N ALA A 353 -23.94 -1.56 2.05
CA ALA A 353 -23.24 -2.45 2.96
C ALA A 353 -21.74 -2.42 2.77
N TYR A 354 -21.29 -2.52 1.52
CA TYR A 354 -19.87 -2.54 1.15
C TYR A 354 -19.18 -1.20 1.42
N ARG A 355 -19.90 -0.09 1.18
CA ARG A 355 -19.43 1.26 1.48
C ARG A 355 -19.22 1.46 2.98
N LEU A 356 -20.25 1.20 3.80
CA LEU A 356 -20.21 1.37 5.24
C LEU A 356 -19.14 0.49 5.89
N ALA A 357 -19.05 -0.78 5.49
CA ALA A 357 -18.02 -1.70 5.98
C ALA A 357 -16.59 -1.22 5.59
N THR A 358 -16.42 -0.66 4.39
CA THR A 358 -15.12 -0.15 3.94
C THR A 358 -14.71 1.11 4.71
N ILE A 359 -15.63 2.04 4.95
CA ILE A 359 -15.42 3.21 5.82
C ILE A 359 -14.92 2.76 7.20
N HIS A 360 -15.63 1.81 7.81
CA HIS A 360 -15.27 1.31 9.15
C HIS A 360 -13.86 0.69 9.16
N ASN A 361 -13.57 -0.24 8.26
CA ASN A 361 -12.30 -0.94 8.25
C ASN A 361 -11.11 0.00 7.97
N LEU A 362 -11.26 0.98 7.10
CA LEU A 362 -10.21 1.98 6.85
C LEU A 362 -10.05 2.94 8.03
N SER A 363 -11.15 3.36 8.66
CA SER A 363 -11.11 4.16 9.89
C SER A 363 -10.40 3.40 11.02
N PHE A 364 -10.65 2.09 11.16
CA PHE A 364 -9.97 1.24 12.14
C PHE A 364 -8.45 1.22 11.90
N ILE A 365 -8.01 0.99 10.66
CA ILE A 365 -6.58 0.98 10.31
C ILE A 365 -5.95 2.36 10.52
N SER A 366 -6.63 3.44 10.14
CA SER A 366 -6.17 4.80 10.39
C SER A 366 -6.00 5.08 11.89
N SER A 367 -6.97 4.68 12.71
CA SER A 367 -6.90 4.77 14.17
C SER A 367 -5.77 3.92 14.75
N LEU A 368 -5.54 2.73 14.22
CA LEU A 368 -4.40 1.88 14.61
C LEU A 368 -3.08 2.60 14.34
N MET A 369 -2.89 3.19 13.14
CA MET A 369 -1.69 3.95 12.81
C MET A 369 -1.47 5.14 13.74
N ALA A 370 -2.53 5.89 14.05
CA ALA A 370 -2.46 7.01 14.97
C ALA A 370 -2.06 6.56 16.40
N LYS A 371 -2.65 5.46 16.89
CA LYS A 371 -2.30 4.88 18.21
C LYS A 371 -0.85 4.37 18.23
N LEU A 372 -0.37 3.74 17.16
CA LEU A 372 1.04 3.31 17.06
C LEU A 372 1.99 4.50 17.15
N ARG A 373 1.75 5.56 16.38
CA ARG A 373 2.57 6.79 16.47
C ARG A 373 2.53 7.41 17.86
N GLY A 374 1.35 7.51 18.47
CA GLY A 374 1.19 8.01 19.84
C GLY A 374 1.95 7.18 20.88
N ALA A 375 1.84 5.85 20.80
CA ALA A 375 2.53 4.93 21.72
C ALA A 375 4.05 4.97 21.57
N ILE A 376 4.55 5.08 20.33
CA ILE A 376 6.00 5.25 20.08
C ILE A 376 6.45 6.60 20.63
N GLY A 377 5.72 7.69 20.33
CA GLY A 377 6.03 9.04 20.80
C GLY A 377 6.02 9.20 22.32
N SER A 378 5.18 8.44 23.02
CA SER A 378 5.11 8.45 24.50
C SER A 378 6.02 7.40 25.17
N GLY A 379 6.75 6.57 24.41
CA GLY A 379 7.59 5.49 24.94
C GLY A 379 6.78 4.29 25.47
N THR A 380 5.49 4.19 25.19
CA THR A 380 4.61 3.11 25.69
C THR A 380 4.36 2.00 24.67
N PHE A 381 5.04 2.02 23.54
CA PHE A 381 4.81 1.10 22.43
C PHE A 381 4.93 -0.39 22.79
N PRO A 382 5.93 -0.87 23.57
CA PRO A 382 5.99 -2.28 23.94
C PRO A 382 4.74 -2.74 24.67
N HIS A 383 4.30 -1.96 25.67
CA HIS A 383 3.07 -2.27 26.42
C HIS A 383 1.81 -2.23 25.52
N PHE A 384 1.71 -1.24 24.63
CA PHE A 384 0.61 -1.15 23.66
C PHE A 384 0.56 -2.39 22.76
N LYS A 385 1.74 -2.79 22.21
CA LYS A 385 1.87 -3.97 21.35
C LYS A 385 1.42 -5.24 22.09
N ASP A 386 1.98 -5.48 23.27
CA ASP A 386 1.73 -6.69 24.04
C ASP A 386 0.24 -6.80 24.47
N ASN A 387 -0.33 -5.69 24.94
CA ASN A 387 -1.76 -5.64 25.29
C ASN A 387 -2.67 -5.91 24.08
N LEU A 388 -2.34 -5.30 22.92
CA LEU A 388 -3.16 -5.52 21.73
C LEU A 388 -3.04 -6.97 21.25
N LEU A 389 -1.84 -7.52 21.14
CA LEU A 389 -1.63 -8.88 20.66
C LEU A 389 -2.19 -9.95 21.61
N ALA A 390 -2.19 -9.70 22.93
CA ALA A 390 -2.82 -10.58 23.91
C ALA A 390 -4.35 -10.64 23.77
N ASN A 391 -4.99 -9.54 23.35
CA ASN A 391 -6.45 -9.45 23.22
C ASN A 391 -6.96 -9.66 21.80
N TYR A 392 -6.10 -9.53 20.78
CA TYR A 392 -6.47 -9.65 19.39
C TYR A 392 -6.44 -11.11 18.93
N GLN A 393 -7.57 -11.60 18.47
CA GLN A 393 -7.68 -12.94 17.88
C GLN A 393 -7.42 -12.87 16.38
N PRO A 394 -6.21 -13.22 15.91
CA PRO A 394 -5.92 -13.26 14.49
C PRO A 394 -6.70 -14.40 13.83
N THR A 395 -6.84 -14.32 12.51
CA THR A 395 -7.32 -15.50 11.75
C THR A 395 -6.30 -16.61 11.91
N ASP A 396 -6.78 -17.79 12.24
CA ASP A 396 -5.96 -19.01 12.29
C ASP A 396 -5.04 -19.13 11.07
N GLU A 397 -3.78 -19.51 11.30
CA GLU A 397 -2.75 -19.50 10.25
C GLU A 397 -3.06 -20.51 9.13
N GLU A 398 -3.59 -21.68 9.48
CA GLU A 398 -3.97 -22.70 8.51
C GLU A 398 -5.13 -22.20 7.64
N THR A 399 -6.14 -21.59 8.25
CA THR A 399 -7.24 -20.94 7.55
C THR A 399 -6.73 -19.81 6.64
N ARG A 400 -5.80 -18.99 7.10
CA ARG A 400 -5.18 -17.90 6.34
C ARG A 400 -4.44 -18.44 5.11
N LEU A 401 -3.61 -19.45 5.29
CA LEU A 401 -2.83 -20.08 4.22
C LEU A 401 -3.75 -20.79 3.21
N SER A 402 -4.76 -21.53 3.68
CA SER A 402 -5.73 -22.20 2.79
C SER A 402 -6.55 -21.22 1.96
N GLN A 403 -7.01 -20.12 2.55
CA GLN A 403 -7.72 -19.04 1.83
C GLN A 403 -6.82 -18.41 0.77
N LYS A 404 -5.54 -18.17 1.09
CA LYS A 404 -4.58 -17.61 0.15
C LYS A 404 -4.29 -18.57 -1.00
N GLN A 405 -4.08 -19.86 -0.72
CA GLN A 405 -3.88 -20.88 -1.75
C GLN A 405 -5.11 -21.02 -2.66
N ARG A 406 -6.33 -21.01 -2.10
CA ARG A 406 -7.58 -21.00 -2.90
C ARG A 406 -7.65 -19.77 -3.81
N TRP A 407 -7.29 -18.60 -3.28
CA TRP A 407 -7.27 -17.37 -4.07
C TRP A 407 -6.23 -17.42 -5.19
N LEU A 408 -5.02 -17.92 -4.94
CA LEU A 408 -4.01 -18.14 -5.96
C LEU A 408 -4.52 -19.13 -7.03
N LYS A 409 -5.05 -20.29 -6.61
CA LYS A 409 -5.60 -21.32 -7.53
C LYS A 409 -6.78 -20.80 -8.36
N SER A 410 -7.65 -19.95 -7.81
CA SER A 410 -8.78 -19.38 -8.55
C SER A 410 -8.35 -18.44 -9.68
N ARG A 411 -7.16 -17.84 -9.60
CA ARG A 411 -6.59 -16.98 -10.63
C ARG A 411 -5.87 -17.77 -11.74
N PHE A 412 -5.46 -19.00 -11.44
CA PHE A 412 -4.76 -19.88 -12.35
C PHE A 412 -5.66 -20.97 -12.96
N LYS A 413 -6.99 -20.84 -12.88
CA LYS A 413 -7.86 -21.77 -13.61
C LYS A 413 -7.58 -21.63 -15.11
N PRO A 414 -7.21 -22.73 -15.81
CA PRO A 414 -7.19 -22.71 -17.27
C PRO A 414 -8.59 -22.37 -17.76
N VAL A 415 -8.68 -21.54 -18.80
CA VAL A 415 -9.92 -21.44 -19.58
C VAL A 415 -10.08 -22.83 -20.17
N VAL A 416 -11.11 -23.55 -19.74
CA VAL A 416 -11.60 -24.71 -20.47
C VAL A 416 -12.16 -24.14 -21.76
N ASP A 417 -11.57 -24.59 -22.90
CA ASP A 417 -11.97 -24.23 -24.26
C ASP A 417 -13.46 -24.50 -24.50
#